data_08c97bf8f0895c9f205a02f13aceae2b
#
_entry.id   08c97bf8f0895c9f205a02f13aceae2b
#
_cell.length_a   1.000
_cell.length_b   1.000
_cell.length_c   1.000
_cell.angle_alpha   90.00
_cell.angle_beta   90.00
_cell.angle_gamma   90.00
#
_symmetry.space_group_name_H-M   'P 1'
#
loop_
_entity.id
_entity.type
_entity.pdbx_description
1 polymer ?
#
loop_
_entity_poly.entity_id
_entity_poly.type
_entity_poly.pdbx_seq_one_letter_code
_entity_poly.pdbx_strand_id
1 'polypeptide(L)'
;MIGLNANVRIEYKGFLEDGTVFDSSELNGPAEFVTGSGQIIEGLDAAIQGMDVGETAMFHIPAKAAYGEYSKFNIQKRDLRYVPNADQLPVGKTISFYGPEGQKVPAKVLKIEDGYVYLDFNHRLAGRDLDFEVTVTDLLPNKTRHTPLSSYGAMGRTPSVAPMREELVFNNSIGNLGLTSDQIKRLNEEAHSRRGADVG
;
A
#
# COMPACT_ATOMS: atom_id res chain seq x y z
N MET A 1 -20.21 -11.52 -22.67
CA MET A 1 -19.06 -10.58 -22.54
C MET A 1 -19.29 -9.61 -21.40
N ILE A 2 -18.37 -9.54 -20.47
CA ILE A 2 -18.39 -8.63 -19.33
C ILE A 2 -17.98 -7.23 -19.81
N GLY A 3 -18.83 -6.22 -19.51
CA GLY A 3 -18.57 -4.83 -19.84
C GLY A 3 -18.14 -4.01 -18.61
N LEU A 4 -18.04 -2.69 -18.77
CA LEU A 4 -17.83 -1.73 -17.68
C LEU A 4 -19.01 -1.71 -16.72
N ASN A 5 -18.74 -1.44 -15.46
CA ASN A 5 -19.73 -1.37 -14.36
C ASN A 5 -20.50 -2.68 -14.12
N ALA A 6 -19.96 -3.81 -14.54
CA ALA A 6 -20.49 -5.13 -14.21
C ALA A 6 -19.98 -5.56 -12.83
N ASN A 7 -20.89 -6.04 -11.96
CA ASN A 7 -20.49 -6.63 -10.69
C ASN A 7 -20.15 -8.11 -10.93
N VAL A 8 -18.91 -8.47 -10.79
CA VAL A 8 -18.39 -9.80 -11.11
C VAL A 8 -17.84 -10.50 -9.88
N ARG A 9 -17.95 -11.83 -9.88
CA ARG A 9 -17.25 -12.72 -8.96
C ARG A 9 -16.26 -13.53 -9.76
N ILE A 10 -15.01 -13.60 -9.28
CA ILE A 10 -13.95 -14.38 -9.89
C ILE A 10 -13.28 -15.30 -8.88
N GLU A 11 -12.84 -16.45 -9.36
CA GLU A 11 -11.75 -17.20 -8.76
C GLU A 11 -10.46 -16.83 -9.45
N TYR A 12 -9.35 -16.76 -8.69
CA TYR A 12 -8.08 -16.35 -9.23
C TYR A 12 -6.90 -16.99 -8.52
N LYS A 13 -5.79 -17.06 -9.24
CA LYS A 13 -4.48 -17.41 -8.70
C LYS A 13 -3.42 -16.50 -9.33
N GLY A 14 -2.71 -15.75 -8.48
CA GLY A 14 -1.67 -14.83 -8.90
C GLY A 14 -0.28 -15.41 -8.70
N PHE A 15 0.56 -15.30 -9.73
CA PHE A 15 1.93 -15.83 -9.75
C PHE A 15 2.94 -14.72 -9.99
N LEU A 16 4.11 -14.87 -9.39
CA LEU A 16 5.30 -14.11 -9.74
C LEU A 16 5.99 -14.77 -10.96
N GLU A 17 6.93 -14.07 -11.59
CA GLU A 17 7.72 -14.57 -12.73
C GLU A 17 8.41 -15.93 -12.46
N ASP A 18 8.74 -16.22 -11.21
CA ASP A 18 9.36 -17.48 -10.80
C ASP A 18 8.34 -18.62 -10.56
N GLY A 19 7.05 -18.37 -10.84
CA GLY A 19 5.96 -19.31 -10.61
C GLY A 19 5.46 -19.37 -9.15
N THR A 20 6.02 -18.57 -8.25
CA THR A 20 5.56 -18.51 -6.85
C THR A 20 4.15 -17.89 -6.78
N VAL A 21 3.21 -18.59 -6.18
CA VAL A 21 1.87 -18.07 -5.89
C VAL A 21 1.98 -17.02 -4.78
N PHE A 22 1.60 -15.78 -5.06
CA PHE A 22 1.60 -14.70 -4.08
C PHE A 22 0.22 -14.41 -3.50
N ASP A 23 -0.85 -14.77 -4.21
CA ASP A 23 -2.24 -14.59 -3.81
C ASP A 23 -3.16 -15.58 -4.55
N SER A 24 -4.28 -15.99 -3.93
CA SER A 24 -5.28 -16.85 -4.57
C SER A 24 -6.61 -16.80 -3.86
N SER A 25 -7.69 -17.09 -4.61
CA SER A 25 -9.04 -17.28 -4.07
C SER A 25 -9.16 -18.52 -3.17
N GLU A 26 -8.27 -19.50 -3.30
CA GLU A 26 -8.21 -20.66 -2.39
C GLU A 26 -7.86 -20.24 -0.96
N LEU A 27 -7.03 -19.20 -0.81
CA LEU A 27 -6.58 -18.68 0.49
C LEU A 27 -7.51 -17.60 1.04
N ASN A 28 -8.00 -16.70 0.18
CA ASN A 28 -8.69 -15.48 0.57
C ASN A 28 -10.19 -15.46 0.20
N GLY A 29 -10.67 -16.50 -0.47
CA GLY A 29 -12.02 -16.56 -1.05
C GLY A 29 -12.11 -15.88 -2.42
N PRO A 30 -13.21 -16.11 -3.15
CA PRO A 30 -13.47 -15.47 -4.45
C PRO A 30 -13.49 -13.95 -4.33
N ALA A 31 -13.00 -13.26 -5.35
CA ALA A 31 -13.02 -11.82 -5.41
C ALA A 31 -14.33 -11.30 -6.03
N GLU A 32 -14.96 -10.32 -5.39
CA GLU A 32 -16.14 -9.62 -5.92
C GLU A 32 -15.81 -8.14 -6.09
N PHE A 33 -16.04 -7.61 -7.28
CA PHE A 33 -15.77 -6.21 -7.60
C PHE A 33 -16.61 -5.73 -8.77
N VAL A 34 -16.64 -4.40 -8.96
CA VAL A 34 -17.27 -3.76 -10.12
C VAL A 34 -16.19 -3.39 -11.13
N THR A 35 -16.32 -3.89 -12.36
CA THR A 35 -15.37 -3.60 -13.44
C THR A 35 -15.30 -2.11 -13.74
N GLY A 36 -14.09 -1.58 -13.97
CA GLY A 36 -13.85 -0.16 -14.19
C GLY A 36 -13.88 0.71 -12.94
N SER A 37 -14.10 0.15 -11.74
CA SER A 37 -14.17 0.92 -10.49
C SER A 37 -12.81 1.21 -9.85
N GLY A 38 -11.73 0.58 -10.31
CA GLY A 38 -10.39 0.68 -9.73
C GLY A 38 -10.25 -0.06 -8.39
N GLN A 39 -11.13 -1.02 -8.09
CA GLN A 39 -11.05 -1.87 -6.90
C GLN A 39 -9.95 -2.91 -6.99
N ILE A 40 -9.56 -3.30 -8.21
CA ILE A 40 -8.45 -4.22 -8.50
C ILE A 40 -7.43 -3.52 -9.40
N ILE A 41 -6.28 -4.17 -9.63
CA ILE A 41 -5.23 -3.64 -10.53
C ILE A 41 -5.78 -3.43 -11.94
N GLU A 42 -5.39 -2.33 -12.57
CA GLU A 42 -5.95 -1.86 -13.85
C GLU A 42 -5.82 -2.91 -14.96
N GLY A 43 -4.66 -3.57 -15.07
CA GLY A 43 -4.43 -4.59 -16.08
C GLY A 43 -5.35 -5.79 -15.94
N LEU A 44 -5.65 -6.23 -14.72
CA LEU A 44 -6.54 -7.35 -14.47
C LEU A 44 -8.01 -6.96 -14.72
N ASP A 45 -8.40 -5.75 -14.29
CA ASP A 45 -9.73 -5.21 -14.57
C ASP A 45 -10.01 -5.14 -16.08
N ALA A 46 -9.05 -4.61 -16.84
CA ALA A 46 -9.15 -4.55 -18.29
C ALA A 46 -9.20 -5.95 -18.95
N ALA A 47 -8.44 -6.90 -18.43
CA ALA A 47 -8.40 -8.26 -18.95
C ALA A 47 -9.71 -9.03 -18.76
N ILE A 48 -10.38 -8.83 -17.62
CA ILE A 48 -11.67 -9.47 -17.31
C ILE A 48 -12.81 -8.88 -18.13
N GLN A 49 -12.69 -7.61 -18.53
CA GLN A 49 -13.64 -7.02 -19.49
C GLN A 49 -13.50 -7.70 -20.83
N GLY A 50 -14.56 -8.32 -21.29
CA GLY A 50 -14.55 -9.12 -22.52
C GLY A 50 -14.62 -10.63 -22.30
N MET A 51 -14.38 -11.13 -21.09
CA MET A 51 -14.61 -12.52 -20.72
C MET A 51 -16.10 -12.83 -20.59
N ASP A 52 -16.43 -14.09 -20.68
CA ASP A 52 -17.77 -14.60 -20.39
C ASP A 52 -17.80 -15.35 -19.03
N VAL A 53 -19.00 -15.48 -18.45
CA VAL A 53 -19.17 -16.29 -17.22
C VAL A 53 -18.85 -17.75 -17.51
N GLY A 54 -18.06 -18.38 -16.65
CA GLY A 54 -17.55 -19.73 -16.80
C GLY A 54 -16.23 -19.81 -17.59
N GLU A 55 -15.75 -18.71 -18.15
CA GLU A 55 -14.47 -18.66 -18.86
C GLU A 55 -13.30 -18.62 -17.87
N THR A 56 -12.25 -19.38 -18.20
CA THR A 56 -10.95 -19.34 -17.51
C THR A 56 -9.88 -18.89 -18.47
N ALA A 57 -9.07 -17.92 -18.07
CA ALA A 57 -7.97 -17.42 -18.89
C ALA A 57 -6.74 -17.09 -18.03
N MET A 58 -5.57 -17.10 -18.69
CA MET A 58 -4.30 -16.69 -18.10
C MET A 58 -3.93 -15.31 -18.64
N PHE A 59 -3.58 -14.39 -17.76
CA PHE A 59 -3.22 -13.02 -18.11
C PHE A 59 -1.83 -12.66 -17.59
N HIS A 60 -1.00 -12.11 -18.45
CA HIS A 60 0.26 -11.48 -18.07
C HIS A 60 0.03 -9.98 -17.87
N ILE A 61 0.25 -9.48 -16.67
CA ILE A 61 0.01 -8.10 -16.28
C ILE A 61 1.36 -7.44 -15.97
N PRO A 62 1.85 -6.53 -16.83
CA PRO A 62 3.11 -5.84 -16.59
C PRO A 62 3.03 -4.96 -15.34
N ALA A 63 4.16 -4.74 -14.68
CA ALA A 63 4.26 -3.97 -13.43
C ALA A 63 3.52 -2.63 -13.51
N LYS A 64 3.65 -1.93 -14.63
CA LYS A 64 2.99 -0.65 -14.91
C LYS A 64 1.47 -0.70 -14.77
N ALA A 65 0.83 -1.80 -15.19
CA ALA A 65 -0.62 -2.01 -15.12
C ALA A 65 -1.04 -2.81 -13.88
N ALA A 66 -0.08 -3.18 -13.01
CA ALA A 66 -0.28 -3.87 -11.75
C ALA A 66 -0.07 -2.89 -10.57
N TYR A 67 1.03 -3.06 -9.84
CA TYR A 67 1.36 -2.23 -8.66
C TYR A 67 2.31 -1.07 -8.97
N GLY A 68 2.54 -0.77 -10.25
CA GLY A 68 3.44 0.27 -10.71
C GLY A 68 4.91 -0.14 -10.73
N GLU A 69 5.72 0.69 -11.36
CA GLU A 69 7.16 0.52 -11.41
C GLU A 69 7.80 0.78 -10.04
N TYR A 70 8.92 0.09 -9.76
CA TYR A 70 9.71 0.39 -8.57
C TYR A 70 10.36 1.77 -8.70
N SER A 71 10.08 2.67 -7.76
CA SER A 71 10.59 4.03 -7.80
C SER A 71 11.58 4.30 -6.66
N LYS A 72 12.79 4.73 -7.02
CA LYS A 72 13.77 5.21 -6.02
C LYS A 72 13.30 6.46 -5.28
N PHE A 73 12.38 7.23 -5.85
CA PHE A 73 11.79 8.42 -5.19
C PHE A 73 10.88 8.04 -4.01
N ASN A 74 10.41 6.81 -3.96
CA ASN A 74 9.66 6.28 -2.81
C ASN A 74 10.57 5.80 -1.67
N ILE A 75 11.89 5.91 -1.83
CA ILE A 75 12.83 5.67 -0.73
C ILE A 75 13.07 6.98 -0.01
N GLN A 76 12.70 7.03 1.27
CA GLN A 76 12.86 8.19 2.11
C GLN A 76 14.01 7.99 3.10
N LYS A 77 14.91 8.96 3.18
CA LYS A 77 15.94 9.07 4.20
C LYS A 77 15.38 9.83 5.39
N ARG A 78 15.45 9.26 6.59
CA ARG A 78 14.99 9.86 7.85
C ARG A 78 16.10 9.85 8.90
N ASP A 79 16.25 10.93 9.62
CA ASP A 79 17.17 11.02 10.76
C ASP A 79 16.60 10.17 11.92
N LEU A 80 17.43 9.29 12.48
CA LEU A 80 17.05 8.39 13.57
C LEU A 80 16.56 9.12 14.81
N ARG A 81 17.02 10.36 15.04
CA ARG A 81 16.58 11.18 16.17
C ARG A 81 15.07 11.45 16.18
N TYR A 82 14.43 11.40 14.99
CA TYR A 82 13.01 11.64 14.81
C TYR A 82 12.20 10.35 14.55
N VAL A 83 12.84 9.18 14.67
CA VAL A 83 12.15 7.90 14.50
C VAL A 83 11.98 7.21 15.84
N PRO A 84 10.74 6.93 16.26
CA PRO A 84 10.49 6.23 17.52
C PRO A 84 11.13 4.84 17.51
N ASN A 85 11.72 4.45 18.66
CA ASN A 85 12.38 3.15 18.83
C ASN A 85 13.40 2.83 17.72
N ALA A 86 14.18 3.83 17.32
CA ALA A 86 15.15 3.74 16.23
C ALA A 86 16.20 2.63 16.44
N ASP A 87 16.52 2.32 17.68
CA ASP A 87 17.41 1.25 18.12
C ASP A 87 16.85 -0.16 17.88
N GLN A 88 15.52 -0.28 17.73
CA GLN A 88 14.82 -1.57 17.53
C GLN A 88 14.30 -1.75 16.10
N LEU A 89 14.67 -0.87 15.17
CA LEU A 89 14.20 -0.97 13.78
C LEU A 89 14.73 -2.23 13.11
N PRO A 90 13.85 -3.13 12.64
CA PRO A 90 14.26 -4.40 12.05
C PRO A 90 14.67 -4.18 10.59
N VAL A 91 15.96 -4.03 10.31
CA VAL A 91 16.48 -3.92 8.93
C VAL A 91 16.04 -5.12 8.09
N GLY A 92 15.60 -4.86 6.87
CA GLY A 92 15.08 -5.86 5.93
C GLY A 92 13.60 -6.20 6.12
N LYS A 93 12.94 -5.77 7.20
CA LYS A 93 11.53 -6.03 7.46
C LYS A 93 10.64 -4.83 7.12
N THR A 94 9.35 -5.10 6.90
CA THR A 94 8.34 -4.08 6.72
C THR A 94 7.71 -3.72 8.05
N ILE A 95 7.66 -2.44 8.34
CA ILE A 95 6.99 -1.86 9.52
C ILE A 95 5.86 -0.95 9.05
N SER A 96 4.89 -0.67 9.93
CA SER A 96 3.77 0.21 9.62
C SER A 96 4.00 1.59 10.24
N PHE A 97 3.90 2.61 9.41
CA PHE A 97 3.77 4.00 9.83
C PHE A 97 2.30 4.42 9.79
N TYR A 98 1.98 5.50 10.48
CA TYR A 98 0.66 6.09 10.38
C TYR A 98 0.77 7.40 9.60
N GLY A 99 -0.05 7.54 8.59
CA GLY A 99 -0.16 8.77 7.80
C GLY A 99 -1.00 9.85 8.51
N PRO A 100 -1.17 11.01 7.87
CA PRO A 100 -1.85 12.18 8.45
C PRO A 100 -3.30 11.92 8.89
N GLU A 101 -3.96 11.02 8.19
CA GLU A 101 -5.37 10.64 8.42
C GLU A 101 -5.50 9.38 9.29
N GLY A 102 -4.40 8.96 9.94
CA GLY A 102 -4.35 7.75 10.75
C GLY A 102 -4.27 6.44 9.96
N GLN A 103 -4.15 6.51 8.63
CA GLN A 103 -4.00 5.32 7.78
C GLN A 103 -2.64 4.67 8.02
N LYS A 104 -2.62 3.33 8.06
CA LYS A 104 -1.37 2.57 8.14
C LYS A 104 -0.68 2.56 6.78
N VAL A 105 0.57 3.03 6.74
CA VAL A 105 1.42 3.02 5.55
C VAL A 105 2.58 2.06 5.80
N PRO A 106 2.67 0.94 5.09
CA PRO A 106 3.78 0.01 5.23
C PRO A 106 5.04 0.61 4.60
N ALA A 107 6.19 0.44 5.26
CA ALA A 107 7.49 0.76 4.70
C ALA A 107 8.52 -0.29 5.09
N LYS A 108 9.35 -0.69 4.12
CA LYS A 108 10.45 -1.62 4.37
C LYS A 108 11.68 -0.85 4.85
N VAL A 109 12.27 -1.28 5.96
CA VAL A 109 13.54 -0.74 6.44
C VAL A 109 14.67 -1.33 5.59
N LEU A 110 15.26 -0.51 4.72
CA LEU A 110 16.33 -0.98 3.82
C LEU A 110 17.67 -1.06 4.54
N LYS A 111 18.05 0.01 5.21
CA LYS A 111 19.33 0.11 5.95
C LYS A 111 19.28 1.24 6.97
N ILE A 112 20.20 1.17 7.91
CA ILE A 112 20.53 2.24 8.86
C ILE A 112 22.00 2.57 8.68
N GLU A 113 22.32 3.82 8.42
CA GLU A 113 23.68 4.28 8.12
C GLU A 113 23.81 5.75 8.49
N ASP A 114 24.95 6.13 9.12
CA ASP A 114 25.32 7.51 9.45
C ASP A 114 24.25 8.30 10.24
N GLY A 115 23.53 7.62 11.14
CA GLY A 115 22.46 8.25 11.94
C GLY A 115 21.14 8.43 11.18
N TYR A 116 20.99 7.79 10.01
CA TYR A 116 19.79 7.83 9.19
C TYR A 116 19.25 6.43 8.93
N VAL A 117 17.92 6.33 8.81
CA VAL A 117 17.22 5.15 8.28
C VAL A 117 16.72 5.42 6.87
N TYR A 118 16.80 4.42 6.02
CA TYR A 118 16.28 4.43 4.65
C TYR A 118 15.04 3.55 4.61
N LEU A 119 13.89 4.17 4.32
CA LEU A 119 12.57 3.55 4.32
C LEU A 119 12.04 3.48 2.89
N ASP A 120 11.69 2.29 2.45
CA ASP A 120 11.11 2.04 1.13
C ASP A 120 9.60 1.93 1.24
N PHE A 121 8.90 2.87 0.63
CA PHE A 121 7.44 2.95 0.57
C PHE A 121 6.87 2.37 -0.72
N ASN A 122 7.68 1.73 -1.56
CA ASN A 122 7.16 1.01 -2.71
C ASN A 122 6.27 -0.14 -2.25
N HIS A 123 5.26 -0.45 -3.06
CA HIS A 123 4.49 -1.67 -2.85
C HIS A 123 5.43 -2.88 -2.97
N ARG A 124 5.21 -3.95 -2.18
CA ARG A 124 6.06 -5.15 -2.17
C ARG A 124 6.20 -5.84 -3.54
N LEU A 125 5.21 -5.62 -4.43
CA LEU A 125 5.17 -6.15 -5.79
C LEU A 125 5.45 -5.07 -6.85
N ALA A 126 5.84 -3.85 -6.49
CA ALA A 126 6.22 -2.81 -7.45
C ALA A 126 7.43 -3.26 -8.28
N GLY A 127 7.39 -2.96 -9.58
CA GLY A 127 8.42 -3.35 -10.54
C GLY A 127 8.44 -4.83 -10.89
N ARG A 128 7.38 -5.59 -10.55
CA ARG A 128 7.23 -7.00 -10.91
C ARG A 128 6.07 -7.18 -11.86
N ASP A 129 6.30 -7.90 -12.93
CA ASP A 129 5.24 -8.41 -13.77
C ASP A 129 4.55 -9.58 -13.07
N LEU A 130 3.27 -9.72 -13.28
CA LEU A 130 2.43 -10.69 -12.60
C LEU A 130 1.64 -11.51 -13.60
N ASP A 131 1.52 -12.81 -13.35
CA ASP A 131 0.63 -13.68 -14.10
C ASP A 131 -0.59 -14.03 -13.26
N PHE A 132 -1.78 -14.01 -13.86
CA PHE A 132 -3.03 -14.37 -13.20
C PHE A 132 -3.78 -15.42 -14.00
N GLU A 133 -4.10 -16.52 -13.36
CA GLU A 133 -5.15 -17.42 -13.80
C GLU A 133 -6.47 -16.93 -13.20
N VAL A 134 -7.45 -16.65 -14.01
CA VAL A 134 -8.75 -16.11 -13.60
C VAL A 134 -9.88 -16.92 -14.21
N THR A 135 -10.85 -17.27 -13.37
CA THR A 135 -12.13 -17.85 -13.79
C THR A 135 -13.25 -16.91 -13.36
N VAL A 136 -14.06 -16.46 -14.31
CA VAL A 136 -15.26 -15.69 -13.99
C VAL A 136 -16.35 -16.65 -13.56
N THR A 137 -16.77 -16.62 -12.30
CA THR A 137 -17.77 -17.55 -11.78
C THR A 137 -19.19 -17.02 -11.90
N ASP A 138 -19.38 -15.70 -11.70
CA ASP A 138 -20.71 -15.09 -11.69
C ASP A 138 -20.73 -13.64 -12.15
N LEU A 139 -21.87 -13.23 -12.73
CA LEU A 139 -22.31 -11.86 -12.83
C LEU A 139 -23.34 -11.61 -11.74
N LEU A 140 -22.99 -10.76 -10.78
CA LEU A 140 -23.84 -10.45 -9.64
C LEU A 140 -24.77 -9.25 -9.98
N PRO A 141 -26.00 -9.22 -9.45
CA PRO A 141 -26.83 -8.03 -9.57
C PRO A 141 -26.14 -6.83 -8.91
N ASN A 142 -26.22 -5.67 -9.55
CA ASN A 142 -25.66 -4.42 -9.01
C ASN A 142 -26.32 -4.10 -7.66
N LYS A 143 -25.74 -4.61 -6.58
CA LYS A 143 -26.08 -4.18 -5.22
C LYS A 143 -25.14 -3.03 -4.84
N THR A 144 -25.72 -1.88 -4.51
CA THR A 144 -25.06 -0.68 -3.98
C THR A 144 -24.46 -0.92 -2.58
N ARG A 145 -23.71 -2.00 -2.38
CA ARG A 145 -22.94 -2.24 -1.15
C ARG A 145 -21.55 -2.78 -1.52
N HIS A 146 -20.57 -1.90 -1.41
CA HIS A 146 -19.16 -2.26 -1.44
C HIS A 146 -18.85 -3.17 -0.26
N THR A 147 -18.61 -4.45 -0.52
CA THR A 147 -17.90 -5.30 0.42
C THR A 147 -16.42 -5.18 0.04
N PRO A 148 -15.57 -4.57 0.87
CA PRO A 148 -14.16 -4.49 0.52
C PRO A 148 -13.59 -5.90 0.47
N LEU A 149 -12.86 -6.20 -0.60
CA LEU A 149 -11.99 -7.37 -0.67
C LEU A 149 -11.06 -7.37 0.54
N SER A 150 -10.96 -8.57 1.14
CA SER A 150 -10.04 -9.03 2.16
C SER A 150 -8.89 -8.09 2.57
N SER A 151 -8.46 -8.20 3.81
CA SER A 151 -7.49 -7.44 4.61
C SER A 151 -6.13 -7.07 3.97
N TYR A 152 -5.90 -7.42 2.74
CA TYR A 152 -4.87 -6.86 1.89
C TYR A 152 -5.50 -5.69 1.14
N GLY A 153 -5.36 -4.51 1.69
CA GLY A 153 -5.95 -3.27 1.21
C GLY A 153 -5.97 -3.16 -0.31
N ALA A 154 -7.08 -2.59 -0.79
CA ALA A 154 -7.45 -2.40 -2.18
C ALA A 154 -6.31 -2.66 -3.17
N MET A 155 -6.40 -3.73 -3.96
CA MET A 155 -5.54 -3.96 -5.11
C MET A 155 -5.81 -2.86 -6.14
N GLY A 156 -5.25 -1.71 -5.96
CA GLY A 156 -5.39 -0.65 -6.93
C GLY A 156 -5.03 0.69 -6.34
N ARG A 157 -4.03 1.29 -6.87
CA ARG A 157 -3.32 2.51 -6.49
C ARG A 157 -2.56 2.38 -5.17
N THR A 158 -1.25 2.25 -5.30
CA THR A 158 -0.36 2.80 -4.29
C THR A 158 -0.84 4.23 -4.04
N PRO A 159 -1.24 4.61 -2.83
CA PRO A 159 -1.42 6.02 -2.55
C PRO A 159 -0.13 6.69 -2.99
N SER A 160 -0.22 7.68 -3.88
CA SER A 160 0.89 8.58 -4.16
C SER A 160 1.34 9.09 -2.80
N VAL A 161 2.44 8.54 -2.29
CA VAL A 161 2.96 8.96 -0.99
C VAL A 161 3.53 10.33 -1.24
N ALA A 162 2.70 11.35 -1.05
CA ALA A 162 3.19 12.71 -0.93
C ALA A 162 4.34 12.68 0.08
N PRO A 163 5.45 13.40 -0.15
CA PRO A 163 6.56 13.42 0.78
C PRO A 163 6.01 13.70 2.17
N MET A 164 6.09 12.72 3.08
CA MET A 164 5.67 12.90 4.46
C MET A 164 6.45 14.09 5.02
N ARG A 165 5.76 15.15 5.39
CA ARG A 165 6.36 16.27 6.09
C ARG A 165 6.90 15.76 7.43
N GLU A 166 8.04 16.27 7.87
CA GLU A 166 8.68 15.89 9.14
C GLU A 166 7.73 15.96 10.35
N GLU A 167 6.72 16.82 10.30
CA GLU A 167 5.69 16.99 11.33
C GLU A 167 4.84 15.72 11.59
N LEU A 168 4.73 14.81 10.62
CA LEU A 168 3.86 13.63 10.73
C LEU A 168 4.45 12.49 11.56
N VAL A 169 5.76 12.39 11.63
CA VAL A 169 6.45 11.42 12.47
C VAL A 169 6.34 11.84 13.95
N PHE A 170 6.28 13.12 14.21
CA PHE A 170 6.23 13.69 15.56
C PHE A 170 4.87 13.49 16.24
N ASN A 171 3.76 13.69 15.53
CA ASN A 171 2.41 13.59 16.10
C ASN A 171 2.02 12.16 16.52
N ASN A 172 2.59 11.15 15.89
CA ASN A 172 2.25 9.76 16.20
C ASN A 172 3.00 9.17 17.40
N SER A 173 4.19 9.70 17.68
CA SER A 173 4.98 9.28 18.84
C SER A 173 4.39 9.81 20.15
N ILE A 174 3.75 10.98 20.10
CA ILE A 174 3.25 11.71 21.26
C ILE A 174 1.90 11.12 21.73
N GLY A 175 1.06 10.65 20.82
CA GLY A 175 -0.21 9.98 21.14
C GLY A 175 -0.05 8.68 21.93
N ASN A 176 1.07 7.99 21.75
CA ASN A 176 1.39 6.76 22.51
C ASN A 176 2.05 7.00 23.88
N LEU A 177 2.50 8.22 24.15
CA LEU A 177 3.13 8.60 25.44
C LEU A 177 2.13 9.10 26.48
N GLY A 178 0.83 9.10 26.19
CA GLY A 178 -0.21 9.56 27.11
C GLY A 178 -0.13 11.05 27.42
N LEU A 179 0.51 11.85 26.57
CA LEU A 179 0.62 13.29 26.73
C LEU A 179 -0.66 14.01 26.29
N THR A 180 -1.03 15.05 27.02
CA THR A 180 -2.17 15.90 26.67
C THR A 180 -1.84 16.86 25.51
N SER A 181 -2.86 17.35 24.79
CA SER A 181 -2.69 18.33 23.71
C SER A 181 -1.87 19.56 24.10
N ASP A 182 -1.97 20.00 25.36
CA ASP A 182 -1.22 21.15 25.87
C ASP A 182 0.26 20.84 26.11
N GLN A 183 0.57 19.61 26.51
CA GLN A 183 1.96 19.12 26.65
C GLN A 183 2.63 19.00 25.28
N ILE A 184 1.88 18.55 24.29
CA ILE A 184 2.32 18.47 22.88
C ILE A 184 2.65 19.86 22.35
N LYS A 185 1.79 20.85 22.62
CA LYS A 185 1.99 22.22 22.18
C LYS A 185 3.26 22.87 22.77
N ARG A 186 3.51 22.65 24.04
CA ARG A 186 4.74 23.14 24.73
C ARG A 186 6.01 22.52 24.16
N LEU A 187 6.00 21.20 23.87
CA LEU A 187 7.16 20.52 23.28
C LEU A 187 7.46 21.03 21.87
N ASN A 188 6.43 21.34 21.09
CA ASN A 188 6.59 21.93 19.76
C ASN A 188 7.13 23.37 19.83
N GLU A 189 6.70 24.19 20.79
CA GLU A 189 7.18 25.55 21.01
C GLU A 189 8.65 25.56 21.46
N GLU A 190 9.05 24.62 22.34
CA GLU A 190 10.46 24.47 22.77
C GLU A 190 11.37 23.99 21.61
N ALA A 191 10.88 23.11 20.74
CA ALA A 191 11.62 22.65 19.58
C ALA A 191 11.85 23.77 18.56
N HIS A 192 10.87 24.67 18.38
CA HIS A 192 10.99 25.85 17.51
C HIS A 192 11.92 26.92 18.09
N SER A 193 11.89 27.11 19.41
CA SER A 193 12.77 28.10 20.10
C SER A 193 14.26 27.74 20.01
N ARG A 194 14.59 26.46 20.01
CA ARG A 194 15.98 25.98 19.87
C ARG A 194 16.55 26.12 18.46
N ARG A 195 15.70 26.19 17.43
CA ARG A 195 16.10 26.41 16.03
C ARG A 195 16.44 27.88 15.71
N GLY A 196 15.96 28.83 16.53
CA GLY A 196 16.23 30.25 16.33
C GLY A 196 17.53 30.77 16.97
N ALA A 197 18.24 29.94 17.75
CA ALA A 197 19.43 30.35 18.50
C ALA A 197 20.78 30.01 17.83
N ASP A 198 20.76 29.34 16.67
CA ASP A 198 22.00 28.88 16.02
C ASP A 198 22.30 29.59 14.68
N VAL A 199 21.76 30.81 14.51
CA VAL A 199 22.11 31.71 13.39
C VAL A 199 22.40 33.08 14.01
N GLY A 200 23.63 33.21 14.50
CA GLY A 200 24.23 34.46 14.96
C GLY A 200 25.73 34.38 14.82
#